data_9f92477b04dd7c37e2b9bb185e96fe69
#
_entry.id   9f92477b04dd7c37e2b9bb185e96fe69
#
_cell.length_a   1.000
_cell.length_b   1.000
_cell.length_c   1.000
_cell.angle_alpha   90.00
_cell.angle_beta   90.00
_cell.angle_gamma   90.00
#
_symmetry.space_group_name_H-M   'P 1'
#
loop_
_entity.id
_entity.type
_entity.pdbx_description
1 polymer ?
#
loop_
_entity_poly.entity_id
_entity_poly.type
_entity_poly.pdbx_seq_one_letter_code
_entity_poly.pdbx_strand_id
1 'polypeptide(L)'
;MRCGEIGALYNTDIKDNMINVERTITRLENGSYIIGESAKTENGRRKNPVNNAIKEIIQHQKNLNKILHNSDIVQIKDRIFKAREGGLLMATPADRDIKRICKRIGMQYFTMHAFRATFATRLIEQGINPRTVQELLGHADFRITMNLYGHVLDNTKRDAMESVRIAL
;
A
#
# COMPACT_ATOMS: atom_id res chain seq x y z
N MET A 1 -0.02 1.40 1.25
CA MET A 1 1.36 1.57 0.71
C MET A 1 1.34 1.53 -0.81
N ARG A 2 2.35 2.09 -1.50
CA ARG A 2 2.57 1.94 -2.94
C ARG A 2 3.25 0.60 -3.23
N CYS A 3 3.09 0.05 -4.44
CA CYS A 3 3.71 -1.22 -4.81
C CYS A 3 5.24 -1.20 -4.63
N GLY A 4 5.91 -0.13 -5.06
CA GLY A 4 7.35 0.03 -4.86
C GLY A 4 7.80 0.10 -3.40
N GLU A 5 6.96 0.66 -2.52
CA GLU A 5 7.20 0.66 -1.07
C GLU A 5 7.08 -0.76 -0.50
N ILE A 6 6.06 -1.52 -0.93
CA ILE A 6 5.87 -2.92 -0.51
C ILE A 6 7.06 -3.78 -0.96
N GLY A 7 7.47 -3.65 -2.22
CA GLY A 7 8.62 -4.40 -2.76
C GLY A 7 9.96 -4.02 -2.14
N ALA A 8 10.05 -2.83 -1.52
CA ALA A 8 11.26 -2.37 -0.84
C ALA A 8 11.31 -2.74 0.66
N LEU A 9 10.26 -3.38 1.23
CA LEU A 9 10.20 -3.73 2.65
C LEU A 9 11.19 -4.84 3.02
N TYR A 10 11.97 -4.59 4.07
CA TYR A 10 12.82 -5.57 4.74
C TYR A 10 12.17 -6.09 6.02
N ASN A 11 12.64 -7.22 6.51
CA ASN A 11 12.19 -7.77 7.80
C ASN A 11 12.45 -6.80 8.97
N THR A 12 13.52 -6.03 8.90
CA THR A 12 13.92 -5.01 9.90
C THR A 12 13.01 -3.79 9.93
N ASP A 13 12.20 -3.56 8.88
CA ASP A 13 11.27 -2.44 8.82
C ASP A 13 10.01 -2.66 9.67
N ILE A 14 9.80 -3.90 10.13
CA ILE A 14 8.67 -4.24 11.00
C ILE A 14 9.16 -4.36 12.43
N LYS A 15 8.84 -3.35 13.22
CA LYS A 15 9.24 -3.27 14.63
C LYS A 15 8.11 -2.65 15.44
N ASP A 16 7.91 -3.14 16.66
CA ASP A 16 6.97 -2.57 17.65
C ASP A 16 5.53 -2.41 17.10
N ASN A 17 5.05 -3.41 16.35
CA ASN A 17 3.76 -3.38 15.65
C ASN A 17 3.61 -2.22 14.65
N MET A 18 4.70 -1.70 14.12
CA MET A 18 4.73 -0.66 13.11
C MET A 18 5.52 -1.11 11.88
N ILE A 19 5.11 -0.66 10.71
CA ILE A 19 5.88 -0.76 9.47
C ILE A 19 6.55 0.59 9.22
N ASN A 20 7.87 0.63 9.21
CA ASN A 20 8.65 1.79 8.81
C ASN A 20 8.74 1.83 7.28
N VAL A 21 8.07 2.80 6.67
CA VAL A 21 8.10 3.01 5.21
C VAL A 21 9.16 4.06 4.92
N GLU A 22 10.35 3.62 4.51
CA GLU A 22 11.51 4.50 4.28
C GLU A 22 12.06 4.40 2.87
N ARG A 23 11.72 3.33 2.14
CA ARG A 23 12.30 3.01 0.83
C ARG A 23 11.23 2.72 -0.20
N THR A 24 11.58 2.90 -1.47
CA THR A 24 10.76 2.51 -2.61
C THR A 24 11.63 1.98 -3.74
N ILE A 25 11.05 1.11 -4.56
CA ILE A 25 11.67 0.71 -5.82
C ILE A 25 11.32 1.78 -6.87
N THR A 26 12.33 2.33 -7.51
CA THR A 26 12.20 3.34 -8.57
C THR A 26 12.83 2.82 -9.86
N ARG A 27 12.15 3.05 -10.99
CA ARG A 27 12.71 2.80 -12.31
C ARG A 27 13.57 3.99 -12.73
N LEU A 28 14.77 3.71 -13.20
CA LEU A 28 15.67 4.71 -13.78
C LEU A 28 15.39 4.90 -15.28
N GLU A 29 15.89 5.98 -15.86
CA GLU A 29 15.75 6.30 -17.29
C GLU A 29 16.33 5.22 -18.20
N ASN A 30 17.41 4.58 -17.81
CA ASN A 30 18.02 3.46 -18.53
C ASN A 30 17.21 2.15 -18.42
N GLY A 31 16.03 2.19 -17.75
CA GLY A 31 15.16 1.03 -17.58
C GLY A 31 15.52 0.12 -16.39
N SER A 32 16.67 0.30 -15.73
CA SER A 32 17.03 -0.43 -14.53
C SER A 32 16.21 0.01 -13.31
N TYR A 33 16.28 -0.76 -12.22
CA TYR A 33 15.56 -0.47 -10.99
C TYR A 33 16.51 -0.33 -9.83
N ILE A 34 16.28 0.66 -8.99
CA ILE A 34 17.01 0.88 -7.75
C ILE A 34 16.05 0.91 -6.57
N ILE A 35 16.57 0.57 -5.39
CA ILE A 35 15.90 0.84 -4.12
C ILE A 35 16.52 2.11 -3.60
N GLY A 36 15.72 3.15 -3.57
CA GLY A 36 16.07 4.44 -3.01
C GLY A 36 15.20 4.79 -1.81
N GLU A 37 15.44 5.95 -1.24
CA GLU A 37 14.58 6.50 -0.22
C GLU A 37 13.16 6.73 -0.75
N SER A 38 12.15 6.49 0.09
CA SER A 38 10.72 6.47 -0.28
C SER A 38 10.20 7.80 -0.79
N ALA A 39 10.88 8.89 -0.47
CA ALA A 39 10.54 10.19 -1.02
C ALA A 39 11.69 11.19 -0.90
N LYS A 40 11.73 12.10 -1.87
CA LYS A 40 12.42 13.38 -1.77
C LYS A 40 11.77 14.31 -0.72
N THR A 41 10.68 13.89 -0.05
CA THR A 41 9.90 14.70 0.91
C THR A 41 9.73 13.93 2.23
N GLU A 42 9.69 14.63 3.36
CA GLU A 42 9.48 14.06 4.71
C GLU A 42 8.20 13.20 4.79
N ASN A 43 7.14 13.56 4.07
CA ASN A 43 5.87 12.82 4.04
C ASN A 43 5.99 11.40 3.43
N GLY A 44 7.08 11.09 2.74
CA GLY A 44 7.33 9.74 2.22
C GLY A 44 7.81 8.77 3.29
N ARG A 45 8.49 9.27 4.32
CA ARG A 45 8.91 8.48 5.48
C ARG A 45 7.80 8.49 6.50
N ARG A 46 7.27 7.33 6.83
CA ARG A 46 6.16 7.21 7.77
C ARG A 46 6.17 5.86 8.48
N LYS A 47 5.49 5.82 9.61
CA LYS A 47 5.24 4.59 10.36
C LYS A 47 3.75 4.26 10.27
N ASN A 48 3.44 3.08 9.75
CA ASN A 48 2.08 2.59 9.64
C ASN A 48 1.82 1.49 10.67
N PRO A 49 0.74 1.57 11.48
CA PRO A 49 0.43 0.53 12.45
C PRO A 49 0.05 -0.79 11.75
N VAL A 50 0.38 -1.90 12.40
CA VAL A 50 0.12 -3.25 11.93
C VAL A 50 -0.99 -3.87 12.76
N ASN A 51 -2.12 -4.20 12.12
CA ASN A 51 -3.18 -4.99 12.74
C ASN A 51 -2.92 -6.51 12.62
N ASN A 52 -3.77 -7.33 13.24
CA ASN A 52 -3.57 -8.78 13.23
C ASN A 52 -3.60 -9.38 11.82
N ALA A 53 -4.51 -8.93 10.95
CA ALA A 53 -4.57 -9.41 9.56
C ALA A 53 -3.27 -9.15 8.79
N ILE A 54 -2.67 -7.96 8.96
CA ILE A 54 -1.39 -7.63 8.34
C ILE A 54 -0.26 -8.50 8.92
N LYS A 55 -0.26 -8.78 10.23
CA LYS A 55 0.71 -9.69 10.86
C LYS A 55 0.66 -11.09 10.26
N GLU A 56 -0.55 -11.63 10.09
CA GLU A 56 -0.77 -12.94 9.48
C GLU A 56 -0.24 -13.00 8.05
N ILE A 57 -0.54 -11.98 7.22
CA ILE A 57 -0.01 -11.88 5.86
C ILE A 57 1.51 -11.85 5.84
N ILE A 58 2.13 -11.05 6.72
CA ILE A 58 3.58 -10.95 6.83
C ILE A 58 4.18 -12.29 7.27
N GLN A 59 3.58 -12.95 8.26
CA GLN A 59 4.06 -14.25 8.75
C GLN A 59 3.92 -15.34 7.69
N HIS A 60 2.79 -15.36 6.98
CA HIS A 60 2.59 -16.27 5.85
C HIS A 60 3.68 -16.06 4.77
N GLN A 61 3.95 -14.81 4.40
CA GLN A 61 4.99 -14.50 3.42
C GLN A 61 6.39 -14.89 3.89
N LYS A 62 6.70 -14.69 5.17
CA LYS A 62 7.97 -15.15 5.77
C LYS A 62 8.12 -16.67 5.70
N ASN A 63 7.04 -17.42 5.93
CA ASN A 63 7.05 -18.87 5.82
C ASN A 63 7.25 -19.33 4.36
N LEU A 64 6.56 -18.68 3.41
CA LEU A 64 6.78 -18.95 1.98
C LEU A 64 8.24 -18.68 1.57
N ASN A 65 8.83 -17.59 2.04
CA ASN A 65 10.23 -17.27 1.76
C ASN A 65 11.18 -18.34 2.29
N LYS A 66 10.93 -18.95 3.46
CA LYS A 66 11.75 -20.06 3.98
C LYS A 66 11.73 -21.27 3.06
N ILE A 67 10.57 -21.60 2.49
CA ILE A 67 10.41 -22.73 1.57
C ILE A 67 11.13 -22.43 0.24
N LEU A 68 11.01 -21.20 -0.28
CA LEU A 68 11.63 -20.78 -1.52
C LEU A 68 13.16 -20.61 -1.39
N HIS A 69 13.67 -20.41 -0.17
CA HIS A 69 15.12 -20.28 0.09
C HIS A 69 15.91 -21.59 -0.03
N ASN A 70 15.26 -22.74 -0.05
CA ASN A 70 15.90 -24.01 -0.34
C ASN A 70 16.30 -24.20 -1.82
N SER A 71 15.95 -23.25 -2.68
CA SER A 71 16.43 -23.18 -4.07
C SER A 71 17.46 -22.07 -4.19
N ASP A 72 18.61 -22.34 -4.82
CA ASP A 72 19.81 -21.49 -4.95
C ASP A 72 19.64 -20.09 -5.60
N ILE A 73 18.40 -19.61 -5.79
CA ILE A 73 18.05 -18.37 -6.49
C ILE A 73 18.04 -17.14 -5.55
N VAL A 74 18.83 -17.11 -4.48
CA VAL A 74 18.63 -16.13 -3.41
C VAL A 74 19.72 -15.07 -3.33
N GLN A 75 19.54 -13.97 -4.05
CA GLN A 75 20.38 -12.79 -3.84
C GLN A 75 19.70 -11.62 -3.08
N ILE A 76 18.44 -11.79 -2.57
CA ILE A 76 17.73 -10.69 -1.91
C ILE A 76 17.30 -11.14 -0.52
N LYS A 77 18.32 -11.32 0.34
CA LYS A 77 18.20 -12.04 1.62
C LYS A 77 17.11 -11.57 2.57
N ASP A 78 16.84 -10.29 2.73
CA ASP A 78 16.05 -9.81 3.88
C ASP A 78 14.70 -9.16 3.52
N ARG A 79 14.26 -9.24 2.26
CA ARG A 79 12.99 -8.66 1.84
C ARG A 79 11.82 -9.57 2.16
N ILE A 80 10.72 -8.94 2.56
CA ILE A 80 9.47 -9.64 2.85
C ILE A 80 8.80 -10.09 1.56
N PHE A 81 8.61 -9.16 0.61
CA PHE A 81 7.93 -9.42 -0.65
C PHE A 81 8.92 -9.45 -1.82
N LYS A 82 8.92 -10.55 -2.56
CA LYS A 82 9.79 -10.81 -3.70
C LYS A 82 8.96 -11.19 -4.92
N ALA A 83 9.49 -10.95 -6.10
CA ALA A 83 8.95 -11.56 -7.31
C ALA A 83 9.19 -13.08 -7.30
N ARG A 84 8.43 -13.82 -8.13
CA ARG A 84 8.48 -15.29 -8.20
C ARG A 84 9.89 -15.84 -8.39
N GLU A 85 10.72 -15.13 -9.14
CA GLU A 85 12.11 -15.51 -9.44
C GLU A 85 13.13 -14.94 -8.44
N GLY A 86 12.69 -14.51 -7.25
CA GLY A 86 13.54 -13.89 -6.23
C GLY A 86 13.91 -12.43 -6.51
N GLY A 87 13.51 -11.85 -7.63
CA GLY A 87 13.78 -10.46 -8.00
C GLY A 87 12.94 -9.42 -7.24
N LEU A 88 13.01 -8.16 -7.70
CA LEU A 88 12.23 -7.05 -7.15
C LEU A 88 10.74 -7.21 -7.46
N LEU A 89 9.88 -7.05 -6.45
CA LEU A 89 8.45 -6.93 -6.65
C LEU A 89 8.14 -5.54 -7.22
N MET A 90 7.67 -5.50 -8.46
CA MET A 90 7.36 -4.28 -9.19
C MET A 90 5.89 -4.24 -9.62
N ALA A 91 5.36 -3.02 -9.85
CA ALA A 91 3.96 -2.84 -10.22
C ALA A 91 3.61 -3.53 -11.55
N THR A 92 4.42 -3.39 -12.59
CA THR A 92 4.10 -3.94 -13.93
C THR A 92 3.93 -5.47 -13.96
N PRO A 93 4.85 -6.28 -13.40
CA PRO A 93 4.63 -7.72 -13.24
C PRO A 93 3.41 -8.05 -12.38
N ALA A 94 3.21 -7.35 -11.25
CA ALA A 94 2.07 -7.56 -10.37
C ALA A 94 0.74 -7.26 -11.09
N ASP A 95 0.65 -6.16 -11.85
CA ASP A 95 -0.53 -5.81 -12.65
C ASP A 95 -0.82 -6.84 -13.73
N ARG A 96 0.21 -7.44 -14.34
CA ARG A 96 0.06 -8.53 -15.31
C ARG A 96 -0.55 -9.78 -14.67
N ASP A 97 -0.11 -10.12 -13.47
CA ASP A 97 -0.67 -11.26 -12.72
C ASP A 97 -2.12 -11.00 -12.29
N ILE A 98 -2.43 -9.79 -11.82
CA ILE A 98 -3.81 -9.36 -11.52
C ILE A 98 -4.69 -9.49 -12.78
N LYS A 99 -4.23 -8.97 -13.92
CA LYS A 99 -4.96 -9.08 -15.19
C LYS A 99 -5.27 -10.52 -15.56
N ARG A 100 -4.30 -11.43 -15.37
CA ARG A 100 -4.48 -12.87 -15.63
C ARG A 100 -5.51 -13.49 -14.69
N ILE A 101 -5.47 -13.13 -13.42
CA ILE A 101 -6.44 -13.60 -12.41
C ILE A 101 -7.84 -13.07 -12.74
N CYS A 102 -7.99 -11.76 -12.99
CA CYS A 102 -9.27 -11.14 -13.34
C CYS A 102 -9.90 -11.82 -14.56
N LYS A 103 -9.10 -12.05 -15.61
CA LYS A 103 -9.57 -12.78 -16.82
C LYS A 103 -10.07 -14.19 -16.47
N ARG A 104 -9.37 -14.91 -15.60
CA ARG A 104 -9.75 -16.29 -15.21
C ARG A 104 -11.06 -16.36 -14.43
N ILE A 105 -11.35 -15.35 -13.61
CA ILE A 105 -12.56 -15.31 -12.76
C ILE A 105 -13.68 -14.43 -13.33
N GLY A 106 -13.53 -13.92 -14.55
CA GLY A 106 -14.56 -13.09 -15.20
C GLY A 106 -14.74 -11.70 -14.60
N MET A 107 -13.72 -11.17 -13.87
CA MET A 107 -13.78 -9.85 -13.28
C MET A 107 -13.20 -8.77 -14.20
N GLN A 108 -13.70 -7.54 -14.06
CA GLN A 108 -13.09 -6.37 -14.68
C GLN A 108 -11.65 -6.19 -14.17
N TYR A 109 -10.75 -5.85 -15.08
CA TYR A 109 -9.34 -5.60 -14.75
C TYR A 109 -9.17 -4.34 -13.91
N PHE A 110 -8.27 -4.43 -12.94
CA PHE A 110 -7.79 -3.31 -12.13
C PHE A 110 -6.28 -3.45 -11.85
N THR A 111 -5.65 -2.37 -11.42
CA THR A 111 -4.21 -2.30 -11.16
C THR A 111 -3.88 -2.37 -9.66
N MET A 112 -2.60 -2.58 -9.34
CA MET A 112 -2.11 -2.49 -7.95
C MET A 112 -2.46 -1.15 -7.29
N HIS A 113 -2.54 -0.06 -8.07
CA HIS A 113 -2.92 1.24 -7.55
C HIS A 113 -4.38 1.30 -7.09
N ALA A 114 -5.27 0.52 -7.72
CA ALA A 114 -6.68 0.46 -7.32
C ALA A 114 -6.87 -0.07 -5.90
N PHE A 115 -6.06 -1.03 -5.44
CA PHE A 115 -6.11 -1.48 -4.04
C PHE A 115 -5.84 -0.34 -3.05
N ARG A 116 -4.87 0.51 -3.37
CA ARG A 116 -4.57 1.68 -2.53
C ARG A 116 -5.71 2.70 -2.55
N ALA A 117 -6.30 2.95 -3.70
CA ALA A 117 -7.47 3.83 -3.83
C ALA A 117 -8.66 3.27 -3.05
N THR A 118 -8.97 1.98 -3.20
CA THR A 118 -10.03 1.30 -2.43
C THR A 118 -9.80 1.40 -0.93
N PHE A 119 -8.57 1.17 -0.47
CA PHE A 119 -8.23 1.31 0.96
C PHE A 119 -8.49 2.73 1.45
N ALA A 120 -8.08 3.75 0.68
CA ALA A 120 -8.34 5.15 1.01
C ALA A 120 -9.85 5.46 1.09
N THR A 121 -10.61 5.03 0.08
CA THR A 121 -12.07 5.22 0.03
C THR A 121 -12.75 4.55 1.24
N ARG A 122 -12.37 3.31 1.58
CA ARG A 122 -12.92 2.60 2.75
C ARG A 122 -12.67 3.31 4.07
N LEU A 123 -11.48 3.89 4.27
CA LEU A 123 -11.21 4.71 5.46
C LEU A 123 -12.10 5.95 5.52
N ILE A 124 -12.31 6.59 4.37
CA ILE A 124 -13.17 7.76 4.25
C ILE A 124 -14.63 7.41 4.55
N GLU A 125 -15.15 6.33 3.97
CA GLU A 125 -16.52 5.81 4.22
C GLU A 125 -16.75 5.47 5.70
N GLN A 126 -15.69 5.07 6.41
CA GLN A 126 -15.72 4.83 7.87
C GLN A 126 -15.58 6.11 8.71
N GLY A 127 -15.57 7.28 8.10
CA GLY A 127 -15.48 8.56 8.81
C GLY A 127 -14.08 8.88 9.38
N ILE A 128 -13.04 8.16 8.93
CA ILE A 128 -11.67 8.43 9.38
C ILE A 128 -11.23 9.82 8.91
N ASN A 129 -10.64 10.59 9.82
CA ASN A 129 -10.19 11.95 9.53
C ASN A 129 -9.28 11.99 8.29
N PRO A 130 -9.52 12.92 7.32
CA PRO A 130 -8.71 13.04 6.11
C PRO A 130 -7.21 13.18 6.35
N ARG A 131 -6.83 13.84 7.43
CA ARG A 131 -5.42 14.00 7.80
C ARG A 131 -4.77 12.65 8.15
N THR A 132 -5.47 11.83 8.93
CA THR A 132 -5.03 10.46 9.24
C THR A 132 -4.90 9.61 7.99
N VAL A 133 -5.86 9.72 7.05
CA VAL A 133 -5.78 9.02 5.75
C VAL A 133 -4.57 9.49 4.94
N GLN A 134 -4.31 10.80 4.91
CA GLN A 134 -3.13 11.38 4.25
C GLN A 134 -1.83 10.79 4.81
N GLU A 135 -1.70 10.75 6.14
CA GLU A 135 -0.52 10.25 6.84
C GLU A 135 -0.29 8.75 6.57
N LEU A 136 -1.32 7.91 6.71
CA LEU A 136 -1.26 6.47 6.42
C LEU A 136 -0.84 6.19 4.98
N LEU A 137 -1.33 7.01 4.03
CA LEU A 137 -1.00 6.86 2.63
C LEU A 137 0.35 7.51 2.26
N GLY A 138 0.81 8.51 3.00
CA GLY A 138 1.98 9.30 2.64
C GLY A 138 1.74 10.14 1.38
N HIS A 139 0.61 10.85 1.32
CA HIS A 139 0.35 11.83 0.27
C HIS A 139 1.06 13.14 0.60
N ALA A 140 1.94 13.59 -0.29
CA ALA A 140 2.66 14.85 -0.11
C ALA A 140 1.72 16.06 -0.14
N ASP A 141 0.67 16.01 -0.96
CA ASP A 141 -0.36 17.02 -1.08
C ASP A 141 -1.68 16.54 -0.50
N PHE A 142 -2.24 17.29 0.44
CA PHE A 142 -3.53 17.00 1.07
C PHE A 142 -4.68 16.98 0.06
N ARG A 143 -4.59 17.75 -1.01
CA ARG A 143 -5.60 17.79 -2.09
C ARG A 143 -5.81 16.42 -2.71
N ILE A 144 -4.77 15.58 -2.81
CA ILE A 144 -4.89 14.21 -3.31
C ILE A 144 -5.85 13.38 -2.44
N THR A 145 -5.77 13.55 -1.13
CA THR A 145 -6.69 12.89 -0.19
C THR A 145 -8.09 13.50 -0.27
N MET A 146 -8.21 14.82 -0.35
CA MET A 146 -9.50 15.52 -0.42
C MET A 146 -10.27 15.21 -1.72
N ASN A 147 -9.59 14.99 -2.83
CA ASN A 147 -10.25 14.57 -4.07
C ASN A 147 -10.96 13.22 -3.93
N LEU A 148 -10.44 12.33 -3.09
CA LEU A 148 -11.11 11.06 -2.76
C LEU A 148 -12.37 11.29 -1.90
N TYR A 149 -12.35 12.31 -1.05
CA TYR A 149 -13.51 12.70 -0.23
C TYR A 149 -14.66 13.26 -1.06
N GLY A 150 -14.38 13.98 -2.16
CA GLY A 150 -15.40 14.60 -3.01
C GLY A 150 -16.45 13.62 -3.50
N HIS A 151 -16.08 12.38 -3.77
CA HIS A 151 -16.99 11.32 -4.24
C HIS A 151 -17.84 10.69 -3.11
N VAL A 152 -17.44 10.85 -1.84
CA VAL A 152 -18.13 10.24 -0.68
C VAL A 152 -19.03 11.26 0.03
N LEU A 153 -18.76 12.56 -0.12
CA LEU A 153 -19.38 13.64 0.65
C LEU A 153 -20.84 13.98 0.27
N ASP A 154 -21.35 13.55 -0.88
CA ASP A 154 -22.72 13.91 -1.27
C ASP A 154 -23.79 13.29 -0.35
N ASN A 155 -23.51 12.12 0.23
CA ASN A 155 -24.41 11.50 1.22
C ASN A 155 -24.20 12.07 2.65
N THR A 156 -22.98 12.45 3.00
CA THR A 156 -22.63 12.93 4.35
C THR A 156 -23.13 14.35 4.65
N LYS A 157 -23.42 15.17 3.65
CA LYS A 157 -23.98 16.51 3.89
C LYS A 157 -25.36 16.47 4.51
N ARG A 158 -26.21 15.54 4.04
CA ARG A 158 -27.57 15.36 4.60
C ARG A 158 -27.47 14.84 6.03
N ASP A 159 -26.68 13.79 6.26
CA ASP A 159 -26.48 13.19 7.57
C ASP A 159 -25.90 14.18 8.58
N ALA A 160 -24.96 15.03 8.15
CA ALA A 160 -24.39 16.09 8.97
C ALA A 160 -25.46 17.13 9.38
N MET A 161 -26.33 17.55 8.48
CA MET A 161 -27.39 18.49 8.81
C MET A 161 -28.45 17.88 9.74
N GLU A 162 -28.76 16.58 9.58
CA GLU A 162 -29.68 15.86 10.47
C GLU A 162 -29.10 15.66 11.89
N SER A 163 -27.77 15.59 11.99
CA SER A 163 -27.06 15.42 13.28
C SER A 163 -26.97 16.72 14.11
N VAL A 164 -27.14 17.88 13.50
CA VAL A 164 -27.12 19.18 14.19
C VAL A 164 -28.41 19.36 14.97
N ARG A 165 -28.40 19.08 16.28
CA ARG A 165 -29.47 19.44 17.20
C ARG A 165 -29.35 20.93 17.51
N ILE A 166 -30.22 21.75 16.98
CA ILE A 166 -30.37 23.14 17.40
C ILE A 166 -31.11 23.09 18.74
N ALA A 167 -30.42 23.43 19.83
CA ALA A 167 -31.09 23.70 21.10
C ALA A 167 -31.84 25.02 20.96
N LEU A 168 -33.17 24.94 20.77
CA LEU A 168 -34.11 26.06 20.83
C LEU A 168 -34.57 26.22 22.28
#